data_073a2f1f7d8d18641e8a3d70101e0097
#
_entry.id   073a2f1f7d8d18641e8a3d70101e0097
#
_cell.length_a   1.000
_cell.length_b   1.000
_cell.length_c   1.000
_cell.angle_alpha   90.00
_cell.angle_beta   90.00
_cell.angle_gamma   90.00
#
_symmetry.space_group_name_H-M   'P 1'
#
loop_
_entity.id
_entity.type
_entity.pdbx_description
1 polymer ?
#
loop_
_entity_poly.entity_id
_entity_poly.type
_entity_poly.pdbx_seq_one_letter_code
_entity_poly.pdbx_strand_id
1 'polypeptide(L)'
;MSVAHGFASSRSALLACTLLFAAPASGNAQDRSVVLVPHRAVYDLALGQTRENAQIVGVRGRILYDFDGNACDGYTLQFRQVSELDSGEGKISTSDLRSTTWEGGDAKRFKFTSQNFLDRNLVDSVDGHAEHGSAATAVDLAKPEHKVLDIDAAAVYPTQHMVRVIEAARAGKTILDFPVYDGSDTGDKVYDTLTVIGRKLGPDDRKHDDAAAKAPKLAGVSRWPVTISYFEKSKAQKSTEQTPVYAIGFELYDNGISRALSLDYNDFVVTGKLTSLEIKDIKPCR
;
A
#
# COMPACT_ATOMS: atom_id res chain seq x y z
N MET A 1 89.67 22.50 -38.04
CA MET A 1 89.80 23.64 -37.13
C MET A 1 88.59 23.64 -36.24
N SER A 2 88.74 23.04 -35.08
CA SER A 2 88.87 23.59 -33.74
C SER A 2 87.89 24.70 -33.45
N VAL A 3 87.07 24.52 -32.43
CA VAL A 3 87.04 25.00 -31.05
C VAL A 3 85.62 24.76 -30.50
N ALA A 4 85.32 23.93 -29.64
CA ALA A 4 85.32 23.88 -28.16
C ALA A 4 84.33 24.82 -27.41
N HIS A 5 83.59 24.21 -26.53
CA HIS A 5 83.13 24.60 -25.17
C HIS A 5 81.83 25.30 -24.99
N GLY A 6 81.07 24.71 -24.12
CA GLY A 6 80.06 25.42 -23.27
C GLY A 6 79.02 24.50 -22.60
N PHE A 7 79.42 23.84 -21.50
CA PHE A 7 78.47 23.22 -20.58
C PHE A 7 77.77 24.26 -19.77
N ALA A 8 76.40 24.23 -19.82
CA ALA A 8 75.61 24.93 -18.86
C ALA A 8 74.54 23.95 -18.31
N SER A 9 74.72 23.53 -17.10
CA SER A 9 73.81 22.68 -16.35
C SER A 9 72.59 23.49 -15.87
N SER A 10 71.45 23.17 -16.45
CA SER A 10 70.15 23.69 -15.95
C SER A 10 69.50 22.64 -15.05
N ARG A 11 69.38 22.94 -13.77
CA ARG A 11 68.65 22.15 -12.77
C ARG A 11 67.17 22.37 -13.00
N SER A 12 66.47 21.35 -13.59
CA SER A 12 65.01 21.33 -13.66
C SER A 12 64.45 20.87 -12.32
N ALA A 13 63.78 21.78 -11.60
CA ALA A 13 63.00 21.47 -10.41
C ALA A 13 61.70 20.79 -10.87
N LEU A 14 61.54 19.51 -10.54
CA LEU A 14 60.29 18.77 -10.69
C LEU A 14 59.32 19.20 -9.60
N LEU A 15 58.29 19.97 -9.96
CA LEU A 15 57.15 20.28 -9.11
C LEU A 15 56.21 19.06 -9.15
N ALA A 16 56.25 18.23 -8.08
CA ALA A 16 55.27 17.14 -7.91
C ALA A 16 53.92 17.70 -7.51
N CYS A 17 53.02 17.79 -8.45
CA CYS A 17 51.62 18.16 -8.23
C CYS A 17 50.86 16.94 -7.68
N THR A 18 50.74 16.82 -6.38
CA THR A 18 49.93 15.81 -5.71
C THR A 18 48.41 16.12 -5.93
N LEU A 19 47.80 15.48 -6.90
CA LEU A 19 46.38 15.44 -7.09
C LEU A 19 45.74 14.61 -5.95
N LEU A 20 45.16 15.31 -4.95
CA LEU A 20 44.25 14.67 -4.00
C LEU A 20 42.96 14.28 -4.73
N PHE A 21 42.84 12.99 -5.06
CA PHE A 21 41.57 12.39 -5.43
C PHE A 21 40.70 12.30 -4.16
N ALA A 22 39.77 13.24 -4.02
CA ALA A 22 38.65 13.08 -3.10
C ALA A 22 37.75 11.96 -3.63
N ALA A 23 37.86 10.75 -3.06
CA ALA A 23 36.91 9.69 -3.33
C ALA A 23 35.50 10.16 -2.90
N PRO A 24 34.49 10.04 -3.74
CA PRO A 24 33.12 10.29 -3.29
C PRO A 24 32.80 9.29 -2.19
N ALA A 25 32.48 9.78 -1.00
CA ALA A 25 31.92 8.96 0.06
C ALA A 25 30.57 8.42 -0.47
N SER A 26 30.57 7.19 -0.95
CA SER A 26 29.36 6.43 -1.22
C SER A 26 28.68 6.25 0.14
N GLY A 27 27.79 7.17 0.48
CA GLY A 27 26.91 7.02 1.62
C GLY A 27 26.11 5.74 1.38
N ASN A 28 26.45 4.66 2.10
CA ASN A 28 25.57 3.52 2.22
C ASN A 28 24.25 4.05 2.79
N ALA A 29 23.27 4.27 1.92
CA ALA A 29 21.88 4.33 2.33
C ALA A 29 21.60 2.96 2.96
N GLN A 30 21.72 2.89 4.30
CA GLN A 30 21.30 1.73 5.05
C GLN A 30 19.83 1.53 4.71
N ASP A 31 19.56 0.44 3.97
CA ASP A 31 18.21 -0.02 3.63
C ASP A 31 17.54 -0.39 4.97
N ARG A 32 16.91 0.62 5.59
CA ARG A 32 16.19 0.41 6.84
C ARG A 32 14.94 -0.35 6.49
N SER A 33 14.80 -1.55 7.01
CA SER A 33 13.57 -2.33 6.89
C SER A 33 12.33 -1.46 7.17
N VAL A 34 11.26 -1.69 6.45
CA VAL A 34 10.00 -0.98 6.70
C VAL A 34 9.43 -1.43 8.02
N VAL A 35 9.16 -0.47 8.89
CA VAL A 35 8.51 -0.72 10.19
C VAL A 35 7.10 -0.18 10.10
N LEU A 36 6.13 -1.09 10.01
CA LEU A 36 4.72 -0.73 10.08
C LEU A 36 4.31 -0.50 11.53
N VAL A 37 3.67 0.64 11.78
CA VAL A 37 3.29 1.05 13.13
C VAL A 37 1.86 0.60 13.44
N PRO A 38 1.64 -0.15 14.55
CA PRO A 38 0.30 -0.50 15.00
C PRO A 38 -0.52 0.77 15.28
N HIS A 39 -1.76 0.80 14.75
CA HIS A 39 -2.61 1.98 14.90
C HIS A 39 -4.09 1.62 14.71
N ARG A 40 -4.94 2.46 15.30
CA ARG A 40 -6.38 2.46 15.02
C ARG A 40 -6.74 3.78 14.34
N ALA A 41 -7.33 3.67 13.16
CA ALA A 41 -7.76 4.80 12.34
C ALA A 41 -9.27 4.74 12.10
N VAL A 42 -9.92 5.90 12.12
CA VAL A 42 -11.33 6.04 11.73
C VAL A 42 -11.41 7.06 10.61
N TYR A 43 -12.10 6.68 9.54
CA TYR A 43 -12.34 7.56 8.40
C TYR A 43 -13.84 7.78 8.26
N ASP A 44 -14.26 9.03 8.17
CA ASP A 44 -15.62 9.37 7.78
C ASP A 44 -15.71 9.41 6.25
N LEU A 45 -16.71 8.72 5.70
CA LEU A 45 -16.91 8.56 4.27
C LEU A 45 -17.98 9.51 3.75
N ALA A 46 -17.73 10.06 2.57
CA ALA A 46 -18.69 10.89 1.84
C ALA A 46 -18.57 10.64 0.33
N LEU A 47 -19.66 10.87 -0.40
CA LEU A 47 -19.62 10.88 -1.86
C LEU A 47 -18.69 12.00 -2.34
N GLY A 48 -17.69 11.66 -3.16
CA GLY A 48 -16.74 12.60 -3.75
C GLY A 48 -17.19 13.05 -5.14
N GLN A 49 -17.20 12.12 -6.07
CA GLN A 49 -17.54 12.36 -7.48
C GLN A 49 -18.48 11.28 -7.98
N THR A 50 -19.35 11.64 -8.92
CA THR A 50 -20.16 10.71 -9.70
C THR A 50 -19.81 10.86 -11.18
N ARG A 51 -19.85 9.78 -11.95
CA ARG A 51 -19.73 9.80 -13.41
C ARG A 51 -21.12 9.73 -14.05
N GLU A 52 -21.14 9.96 -15.36
CA GLU A 52 -22.39 9.81 -16.13
C GLU A 52 -22.97 8.42 -15.90
N ASN A 53 -24.29 8.36 -15.63
CA ASN A 53 -25.06 7.15 -15.30
C ASN A 53 -24.88 6.57 -13.89
N ALA A 54 -24.20 7.24 -12.97
CA ALA A 54 -24.15 6.81 -11.58
C ALA A 54 -25.56 6.77 -10.98
N GLN A 55 -25.92 5.62 -10.40
CA GLN A 55 -27.19 5.45 -9.70
C GLN A 55 -27.12 5.96 -8.24
N ILE A 56 -25.91 6.21 -7.72
CA ILE A 56 -25.68 6.68 -6.36
C ILE A 56 -25.63 8.19 -6.37
N VAL A 57 -26.50 8.82 -5.58
CA VAL A 57 -26.61 10.28 -5.43
C VAL A 57 -26.11 10.76 -4.06
N GLY A 58 -25.87 9.84 -3.11
CA GLY A 58 -25.34 10.14 -1.79
C GLY A 58 -24.62 8.94 -1.19
N VAL A 59 -23.52 9.21 -0.49
CA VAL A 59 -22.81 8.23 0.34
C VAL A 59 -22.44 8.90 1.64
N ARG A 60 -22.71 8.22 2.75
CA ARG A 60 -22.16 8.55 4.06
C ARG A 60 -21.80 7.26 4.79
N GLY A 61 -20.73 7.29 5.55
CA GLY A 61 -20.32 6.07 6.23
C GLY A 61 -19.07 6.26 7.05
N ARG A 62 -18.51 5.14 7.46
CA ARG A 62 -17.29 5.12 8.28
C ARG A 62 -16.49 3.86 8.04
N ILE A 63 -15.17 4.02 7.99
CA ILE A 63 -14.21 2.91 8.08
C ILE A 63 -13.57 2.94 9.46
N LEU A 64 -13.52 1.77 10.12
CA LEU A 64 -12.62 1.45 11.22
C LEU A 64 -11.51 0.56 10.67
N TYR A 65 -10.28 0.97 10.87
CA TYR A 65 -9.06 0.26 10.50
C TYR A 65 -8.22 0.08 11.76
N ASP A 66 -8.16 -1.13 12.30
CA ASP A 66 -7.41 -1.46 13.52
C ASP A 66 -6.29 -2.45 13.17
N PHE A 67 -5.08 -1.91 13.03
CA PHE A 67 -3.88 -2.65 12.65
C PHE A 67 -2.99 -2.85 13.88
N ASP A 68 -2.55 -4.10 14.10
CA ASP A 68 -1.72 -4.49 15.24
C ASP A 68 -0.69 -5.55 14.83
N GLY A 69 0.36 -5.70 15.63
CA GLY A 69 1.38 -6.71 15.41
C GLY A 69 2.77 -6.14 15.15
N ASN A 70 3.67 -7.00 14.70
CA ASN A 70 5.06 -6.67 14.39
C ASN A 70 5.61 -7.68 13.36
N ALA A 71 6.83 -7.41 12.86
CA ALA A 71 7.47 -8.24 11.83
C ALA A 71 7.85 -9.67 12.29
N CYS A 72 7.83 -9.96 13.59
CA CYS A 72 8.17 -11.29 14.13
C CYS A 72 6.92 -12.16 14.32
N ASP A 73 5.91 -11.58 14.98
CA ASP A 73 4.69 -12.31 15.37
C ASP A 73 3.61 -12.25 14.27
N GLY A 74 3.83 -11.43 13.24
CA GLY A 74 2.88 -11.13 12.19
C GLY A 74 1.97 -9.96 12.52
N TYR A 75 1.13 -9.62 11.56
CA TYR A 75 0.25 -8.45 11.59
C TYR A 75 -1.21 -8.87 11.51
N THR A 76 -2.04 -8.25 12.32
CA THR A 76 -3.49 -8.44 12.31
C THR A 76 -4.17 -7.15 11.89
N LEU A 77 -5.12 -7.23 10.97
CA LEU A 77 -6.00 -6.13 10.61
C LEU A 77 -7.45 -6.51 10.95
N GLN A 78 -8.12 -5.67 11.73
CA GLN A 78 -9.56 -5.67 11.87
C GLN A 78 -10.10 -4.47 11.09
N PHE A 79 -10.88 -4.75 10.07
CA PHE A 79 -11.46 -3.77 9.18
C PHE A 79 -12.98 -3.82 9.24
N ARG A 80 -13.63 -2.67 9.33
CA ARG A 80 -15.06 -2.57 9.16
C ARG A 80 -15.41 -1.29 8.39
N GLN A 81 -16.19 -1.45 7.34
CA GLN A 81 -16.75 -0.33 6.60
C GLN A 81 -18.29 -0.41 6.67
N VAL A 82 -18.90 0.63 7.21
CA VAL A 82 -20.36 0.80 7.17
C VAL A 82 -20.66 1.99 6.29
N SER A 83 -21.51 1.80 5.30
CA SER A 83 -21.89 2.84 4.34
C SER A 83 -23.42 2.82 4.10
N GLU A 84 -24.02 3.98 4.13
CA GLU A 84 -25.35 4.21 3.59
C GLU A 84 -25.21 4.75 2.17
N LEU A 85 -25.86 4.09 1.24
CA LEU A 85 -25.84 4.37 -0.18
C LEU A 85 -27.24 4.87 -0.57
N ASP A 86 -27.33 6.13 -0.96
CA ASP A 86 -28.57 6.75 -1.45
C ASP A 86 -28.60 6.66 -2.97
N SER A 87 -29.56 5.93 -3.51
CA SER A 87 -29.81 5.82 -4.95
C SER A 87 -30.90 6.76 -5.46
N GLY A 88 -31.28 7.76 -4.66
CA GLY A 88 -32.35 8.69 -4.98
C GLY A 88 -33.74 8.14 -4.65
N GLU A 89 -34.76 9.01 -4.76
CA GLU A 89 -36.16 8.66 -4.49
C GLU A 89 -36.42 8.03 -3.11
N GLY A 90 -35.56 8.35 -2.11
CA GLY A 90 -35.68 7.81 -0.75
C GLY A 90 -35.21 6.36 -0.59
N LYS A 91 -34.55 5.80 -1.58
CA LYS A 91 -34.00 4.44 -1.52
C LYS A 91 -32.60 4.48 -0.92
N ILE A 92 -32.49 4.15 0.36
CA ILE A 92 -31.22 4.06 1.07
C ILE A 92 -30.95 2.60 1.41
N SER A 93 -29.78 2.10 1.00
CA SER A 93 -29.29 0.79 1.38
C SER A 93 -28.08 0.92 2.32
N THR A 94 -27.97 0.02 3.28
CA THR A 94 -26.84 -0.02 4.21
C THR A 94 -25.95 -1.22 3.88
N SER A 95 -24.66 -0.95 3.57
CA SER A 95 -23.61 -1.96 3.46
C SER A 95 -22.77 -1.97 4.73
N ASP A 96 -22.48 -3.17 5.27
CA ASP A 96 -21.59 -3.38 6.43
C ASP A 96 -20.63 -4.52 6.10
N LEU A 97 -19.42 -4.13 5.66
CA LEU A 97 -18.31 -5.05 5.39
C LEU A 97 -17.46 -5.18 6.64
N ARG A 98 -17.23 -6.41 7.06
CA ARG A 98 -16.37 -6.77 8.20
C ARG A 98 -15.32 -7.76 7.74
N SER A 99 -14.05 -7.44 7.98
CA SER A 99 -12.95 -8.34 7.67
C SER A 99 -11.95 -8.40 8.82
N THR A 100 -11.40 -9.57 9.02
CA THR A 100 -10.26 -9.78 9.92
C THR A 100 -9.24 -10.60 9.17
N THR A 101 -8.00 -10.10 9.13
CA THR A 101 -6.89 -10.80 8.50
C THR A 101 -5.72 -10.93 9.48
N TRP A 102 -4.93 -11.97 9.31
CA TRP A 102 -3.62 -12.12 9.92
C TRP A 102 -2.61 -12.55 8.87
N GLU A 103 -1.50 -11.85 8.81
CA GLU A 103 -0.39 -12.14 7.89
C GLU A 103 0.88 -12.38 8.70
N GLY A 104 1.56 -13.49 8.46
CA GLY A 104 2.84 -13.81 9.10
C GLY A 104 3.89 -12.75 8.79
N GLY A 105 4.75 -12.42 9.77
CA GLY A 105 5.81 -11.43 9.56
C GLY A 105 6.81 -11.81 8.48
N ASP A 106 6.91 -13.11 8.15
CA ASP A 106 7.68 -13.64 7.03
C ASP A 106 6.91 -13.66 5.69
N ALA A 107 5.67 -13.14 5.70
CA ALA A 107 4.74 -13.11 4.57
C ALA A 107 4.45 -14.49 3.93
N LYS A 108 4.66 -15.59 4.67
CA LYS A 108 4.40 -16.94 4.13
C LYS A 108 2.98 -17.43 4.37
N ARG A 109 2.35 -16.97 5.42
CA ARG A 109 1.02 -17.42 5.81
C ARG A 109 0.06 -16.26 5.93
N PHE A 110 -1.15 -16.47 5.46
CA PHE A 110 -2.24 -15.49 5.49
C PHE A 110 -3.52 -16.18 5.95
N LYS A 111 -4.24 -15.57 6.88
CA LYS A 111 -5.57 -16.02 7.33
C LYS A 111 -6.53 -14.87 7.16
N PHE A 112 -7.74 -15.17 6.73
CA PHE A 112 -8.75 -14.16 6.46
C PHE A 112 -10.14 -14.65 6.74
N THR A 113 -10.96 -13.74 7.24
CA THR A 113 -12.41 -13.92 7.38
C THR A 113 -13.07 -12.62 6.96
N SER A 114 -14.05 -12.71 6.07
CA SER A 114 -14.83 -11.57 5.60
C SER A 114 -16.31 -11.87 5.63
N GLN A 115 -17.12 -10.88 5.99
CA GLN A 115 -18.58 -10.92 5.95
C GLN A 115 -19.11 -9.61 5.40
N ASN A 116 -20.00 -9.69 4.43
CA ASN A 116 -20.67 -8.55 3.86
C ASN A 116 -22.18 -8.63 4.12
N PHE A 117 -22.72 -7.58 4.68
CA PHE A 117 -24.15 -7.44 4.96
C PHE A 117 -24.72 -6.31 4.11
N LEU A 118 -25.86 -6.58 3.47
CA LEU A 118 -26.67 -5.57 2.81
C LEU A 118 -28.03 -5.50 3.53
N ASP A 119 -28.38 -4.31 4.02
CA ASP A 119 -29.61 -4.09 4.80
C ASP A 119 -29.78 -5.11 5.96
N ARG A 120 -28.67 -5.38 6.66
CA ARG A 120 -28.54 -6.36 7.76
C ARG A 120 -28.63 -7.84 7.35
N ASN A 121 -28.83 -8.14 6.09
CA ASN A 121 -28.80 -9.51 5.59
C ASN A 121 -27.36 -9.87 5.19
N LEU A 122 -26.89 -11.02 5.65
CA LEU A 122 -25.60 -11.57 5.21
C LEU A 122 -25.71 -11.94 3.74
N VAL A 123 -24.95 -11.30 2.87
CA VAL A 123 -24.92 -11.55 1.42
C VAL A 123 -23.69 -12.35 1.01
N ASP A 124 -22.55 -12.14 1.67
CA ASP A 124 -21.31 -12.88 1.40
C ASP A 124 -20.58 -13.22 2.72
N SER A 125 -19.96 -14.40 2.75
CA SER A 125 -19.08 -14.80 3.85
C SER A 125 -17.96 -15.66 3.30
N VAL A 126 -16.73 -15.24 3.57
CA VAL A 126 -15.50 -15.95 3.18
C VAL A 126 -14.69 -16.22 4.44
N ASP A 127 -14.11 -17.43 4.52
CA ASP A 127 -13.20 -17.83 5.60
C ASP A 127 -12.15 -18.78 5.00
N GLY A 128 -10.88 -18.51 5.23
CA GLY A 128 -9.83 -19.34 4.69
C GLY A 128 -8.44 -18.96 5.15
N HIS A 129 -7.49 -19.71 4.65
CA HIS A 129 -6.07 -19.40 4.82
C HIS A 129 -5.28 -19.73 3.57
N ALA A 130 -4.12 -19.11 3.45
CA ALA A 130 -3.20 -19.33 2.35
C ALA A 130 -1.78 -19.51 2.89
N GLU A 131 -0.99 -20.33 2.21
CA GLU A 131 0.41 -20.58 2.52
C GLU A 131 1.25 -20.63 1.25
N HIS A 132 2.31 -19.81 1.23
CA HIS A 132 3.26 -19.78 0.12
C HIS A 132 4.10 -21.07 0.09
N GLY A 133 3.99 -21.80 -1.02
CA GLY A 133 4.87 -22.89 -1.37
C GLY A 133 5.95 -22.44 -2.36
N SER A 134 6.80 -23.39 -2.78
CA SER A 134 7.86 -23.13 -3.77
C SER A 134 7.35 -22.97 -5.21
N ALA A 135 6.24 -23.61 -5.55
CA ALA A 135 5.68 -23.65 -6.91
C ALA A 135 4.34 -22.92 -7.04
N ALA A 136 3.57 -22.86 -5.97
CA ALA A 136 2.27 -22.24 -5.91
C ALA A 136 2.00 -21.77 -4.48
N THR A 137 0.99 -20.93 -4.31
CA THR A 137 0.40 -20.60 -3.01
C THR A 137 -0.83 -21.47 -2.83
N ALA A 138 -0.81 -22.35 -1.84
CA ALA A 138 -1.95 -23.18 -1.48
C ALA A 138 -2.98 -22.35 -0.71
N VAL A 139 -4.24 -22.43 -1.10
CA VAL A 139 -5.37 -21.78 -0.44
C VAL A 139 -6.36 -22.84 0.00
N ASP A 140 -6.79 -22.79 1.26
CA ASP A 140 -7.84 -23.61 1.82
C ASP A 140 -8.97 -22.73 2.33
N LEU A 141 -10.13 -22.84 1.66
CA LEU A 141 -11.36 -22.11 1.97
C LEU A 141 -12.29 -22.99 2.78
N ALA A 142 -12.75 -22.50 3.92
CA ALA A 142 -13.84 -23.09 4.69
C ALA A 142 -15.21 -22.52 4.28
N LYS A 143 -15.25 -21.30 3.75
CA LYS A 143 -16.44 -20.59 3.26
C LYS A 143 -16.11 -19.83 1.97
N PRO A 144 -17.11 -19.65 1.05
CA PRO A 144 -18.53 -20.02 1.12
C PRO A 144 -18.76 -21.53 1.07
N GLU A 145 -17.84 -22.29 0.48
CA GLU A 145 -17.80 -23.75 0.43
C GLU A 145 -16.37 -24.22 0.66
N HIS A 146 -16.22 -25.44 1.17
CA HIS A 146 -14.88 -26.01 1.35
C HIS A 146 -14.23 -26.25 -0.01
N LYS A 147 -13.08 -25.59 -0.23
CA LYS A 147 -12.35 -25.66 -1.49
C LYS A 147 -10.85 -25.52 -1.23
N VAL A 148 -10.07 -26.42 -1.79
CA VAL A 148 -8.60 -26.30 -1.80
C VAL A 148 -8.17 -26.00 -3.23
N LEU A 149 -7.32 -24.97 -3.40
CA LEU A 149 -6.83 -24.56 -4.72
C LEU A 149 -5.42 -23.99 -4.62
N ASP A 150 -4.74 -23.99 -5.74
CA ASP A 150 -3.45 -23.34 -5.90
C ASP A 150 -3.61 -22.03 -6.68
N ILE A 151 -2.99 -20.98 -6.18
CA ILE A 151 -2.88 -19.69 -6.87
C ILE A 151 -1.42 -19.38 -7.20
N ASP A 152 -1.21 -18.28 -7.94
CA ASP A 152 0.11 -17.84 -8.38
C ASP A 152 1.07 -17.68 -7.18
N ALA A 153 2.24 -18.34 -7.24
CA ALA A 153 3.27 -18.23 -6.21
C ALA A 153 3.84 -16.80 -6.07
N ALA A 154 3.68 -15.96 -7.11
CA ALA A 154 4.10 -14.56 -7.08
C ALA A 154 3.09 -13.63 -6.39
N ALA A 155 1.88 -14.12 -6.09
CA ALA A 155 0.86 -13.33 -5.40
C ALA A 155 1.36 -12.90 -4.02
N VAL A 156 1.21 -11.61 -3.71
CA VAL A 156 1.59 -11.06 -2.40
C VAL A 156 0.35 -10.83 -1.55
N TYR A 157 0.51 -10.90 -0.23
CA TYR A 157 -0.56 -10.58 0.71
C TYR A 157 -0.58 -9.06 1.01
N PRO A 158 -1.68 -8.53 1.55
CA PRO A 158 -1.89 -7.08 1.69
C PRO A 158 -0.82 -6.35 2.49
N THR A 159 -0.34 -6.92 3.61
CA THR A 159 0.70 -6.28 4.43
C THR A 159 2.04 -6.28 3.71
N GLN A 160 2.41 -7.39 3.06
CA GLN A 160 3.61 -7.45 2.23
C GLN A 160 3.53 -6.48 1.05
N HIS A 161 2.36 -6.35 0.41
CA HIS A 161 2.16 -5.36 -0.66
C HIS A 161 2.43 -3.94 -0.15
N MET A 162 1.89 -3.58 1.01
CA MET A 162 2.14 -2.28 1.65
C MET A 162 3.63 -2.04 1.91
N VAL A 163 4.34 -3.03 2.46
CA VAL A 163 5.80 -2.96 2.67
C VAL A 163 6.53 -2.68 1.36
N ARG A 164 6.22 -3.42 0.30
CA ARG A 164 6.85 -3.24 -1.03
C ARG A 164 6.56 -1.86 -1.63
N VAL A 165 5.36 -1.32 -1.43
CA VAL A 165 5.01 0.05 -1.87
C VAL A 165 5.87 1.08 -1.14
N ILE A 166 6.06 0.95 0.18
CA ILE A 166 6.91 1.86 0.97
C ILE A 166 8.38 1.76 0.55
N GLU A 167 8.91 0.54 0.37
CA GLU A 167 10.28 0.32 -0.11
C GLU A 167 10.51 0.99 -1.47
N ALA A 168 9.58 0.81 -2.39
CA ALA A 168 9.64 1.44 -3.70
C ALA A 168 9.56 2.96 -3.63
N ALA A 169 8.69 3.51 -2.79
CA ALA A 169 8.58 4.95 -2.56
C ALA A 169 9.89 5.53 -2.00
N ARG A 170 10.53 4.84 -1.05
CA ARG A 170 11.86 5.20 -0.52
C ARG A 170 12.94 5.17 -1.61
N ALA A 171 12.87 4.20 -2.51
CA ALA A 171 13.78 4.06 -3.64
C ALA A 171 13.48 5.01 -4.82
N GLY A 172 12.44 5.86 -4.71
CA GLY A 172 12.04 6.80 -5.76
C GLY A 172 11.39 6.14 -6.98
N LYS A 173 10.93 4.90 -6.86
CA LYS A 173 10.13 4.24 -7.90
C LYS A 173 8.73 4.84 -7.94
N THR A 174 8.17 4.93 -9.13
CA THR A 174 6.84 5.55 -9.36
C THR A 174 5.77 4.57 -9.79
N ILE A 175 6.16 3.38 -10.22
CA ILE A 175 5.24 2.34 -10.71
C ILE A 175 5.67 1.00 -10.15
N LEU A 176 4.69 0.20 -9.71
CA LEU A 176 4.83 -1.18 -9.31
C LEU A 176 3.63 -1.98 -9.84
N ASP A 177 3.89 -3.24 -10.16
CA ASP A 177 2.87 -4.22 -10.51
C ASP A 177 3.13 -5.51 -9.72
N PHE A 178 2.07 -6.01 -9.08
CA PHE A 178 2.10 -7.30 -8.37
C PHE A 178 0.74 -7.97 -8.48
N PRO A 179 0.70 -9.30 -8.61
CA PRO A 179 -0.51 -10.05 -8.28
C PRO A 179 -0.71 -9.99 -6.75
N VAL A 180 -1.92 -9.61 -6.32
CA VAL A 180 -2.31 -9.51 -4.90
C VAL A 180 -3.39 -10.53 -4.61
N TYR A 181 -3.24 -11.23 -3.50
CA TYR A 181 -4.25 -12.10 -2.94
C TYR A 181 -4.64 -11.61 -1.56
N ASP A 182 -5.88 -11.15 -1.42
CA ASP A 182 -6.40 -10.55 -0.19
C ASP A 182 -7.58 -11.35 0.43
N GLY A 183 -7.95 -12.48 -0.17
CA GLY A 183 -9.06 -13.31 0.29
C GLY A 183 -10.43 -12.67 0.15
N SER A 184 -10.57 -11.64 -0.66
CA SER A 184 -11.86 -10.96 -0.93
C SER A 184 -12.76 -11.74 -1.89
N ASP A 185 -13.95 -11.20 -2.15
CA ASP A 185 -15.00 -11.79 -2.98
C ASP A 185 -15.35 -13.22 -2.56
N THR A 186 -15.06 -14.20 -3.41
CA THR A 186 -15.27 -15.63 -3.18
C THR A 186 -14.08 -16.33 -2.55
N GLY A 187 -12.98 -15.61 -2.26
CA GLY A 187 -11.76 -16.14 -1.65
C GLY A 187 -10.81 -16.85 -2.62
N ASP A 188 -11.15 -16.96 -3.90
CA ASP A 188 -10.35 -17.66 -4.91
C ASP A 188 -9.77 -16.74 -5.99
N LYS A 189 -9.94 -15.41 -5.85
CA LYS A 189 -9.46 -14.43 -6.81
C LYS A 189 -8.08 -13.89 -6.47
N VAL A 190 -7.25 -13.76 -7.48
CA VAL A 190 -6.01 -12.97 -7.46
C VAL A 190 -6.21 -11.77 -8.36
N TYR A 191 -5.89 -10.59 -7.86
CA TYR A 191 -5.96 -9.36 -8.64
C TYR A 191 -4.59 -8.97 -9.14
N ASP A 192 -4.46 -8.67 -10.43
CA ASP A 192 -3.29 -7.94 -10.91
C ASP A 192 -3.42 -6.49 -10.46
N THR A 193 -2.39 -5.91 -9.83
CA THR A 193 -2.44 -4.54 -9.36
C THR A 193 -1.43 -3.67 -10.07
N LEU A 194 -1.84 -2.42 -10.35
CA LEU A 194 -0.95 -1.36 -10.79
C LEU A 194 -0.91 -0.28 -9.70
N THR A 195 0.24 -0.10 -9.08
CA THR A 195 0.46 0.94 -8.08
C THR A 195 1.23 2.10 -8.69
N VAL A 196 0.66 3.30 -8.58
CA VAL A 196 1.33 4.55 -8.96
C VAL A 196 1.69 5.31 -7.70
N ILE A 197 2.97 5.66 -7.55
CA ILE A 197 3.52 6.39 -6.41
C ILE A 197 3.93 7.78 -6.89
N GLY A 198 3.35 8.81 -6.29
CA GLY A 198 3.71 10.19 -6.59
C GLY A 198 4.99 10.62 -5.89
N ARG A 199 5.40 11.87 -6.13
CA ARG A 199 6.56 12.45 -5.44
C ARG A 199 6.35 12.48 -3.93
N LYS A 200 7.44 12.38 -3.18
CA LYS A 200 7.44 12.60 -1.73
C LYS A 200 6.84 13.98 -1.41
N LEU A 201 5.90 14.00 -0.46
CA LEU A 201 5.25 15.22 0.00
C LEU A 201 6.04 15.85 1.15
N GLY A 202 6.23 17.16 1.09
CA GLY A 202 6.76 17.95 2.18
C GLY A 202 5.69 18.32 3.22
N PRO A 203 6.10 18.96 4.35
CA PRO A 203 5.16 19.34 5.41
C PRO A 203 4.04 20.28 4.93
N ASP A 204 4.33 21.14 3.95
CA ASP A 204 3.39 22.14 3.43
C ASP A 204 2.58 21.67 2.22
N ASP A 205 2.95 20.53 1.65
CA ASP A 205 2.22 19.95 0.51
C ASP A 205 0.90 19.35 0.98
N ARG A 206 -0.18 19.59 0.22
CA ARG A 206 -1.50 18.99 0.46
C ARG A 206 -1.91 19.05 1.94
N LYS A 207 -2.11 20.28 2.45
CA LYS A 207 -2.58 20.48 3.81
C LYS A 207 -3.99 19.92 3.98
N HIS A 208 -4.15 19.07 4.97
CA HIS A 208 -5.45 18.54 5.37
C HIS A 208 -5.70 18.87 6.84
N ASP A 209 -6.92 19.26 7.16
CA ASP A 209 -7.37 19.35 8.55
C ASP A 209 -8.00 18.01 8.97
N ASP A 210 -7.15 17.08 9.40
CA ASP A 210 -7.54 15.74 9.83
C ASP A 210 -6.72 15.27 11.04
N ALA A 211 -6.99 14.05 11.52
CA ALA A 211 -6.33 13.51 12.71
C ALA A 211 -4.82 13.31 12.51
N ALA A 212 -4.35 13.01 11.28
CA ALA A 212 -2.92 12.86 11.01
C ALA A 212 -2.17 14.19 11.13
N ALA A 213 -2.78 15.30 10.70
CA ALA A 213 -2.19 16.63 10.83
C ALA A 213 -2.00 17.05 12.30
N LYS A 214 -2.80 16.47 13.20
CA LYS A 214 -2.78 16.75 14.65
C LYS A 214 -1.97 15.72 15.45
N ALA A 215 -1.37 14.71 14.80
CA ALA A 215 -0.63 13.63 15.45
C ALA A 215 0.86 13.95 15.53
N PRO A 216 1.43 14.28 16.73
CA PRO A 216 2.85 14.63 16.86
C PRO A 216 3.79 13.50 16.39
N LYS A 217 3.40 12.24 16.58
CA LYS A 217 4.16 11.06 16.11
C LYS A 217 4.31 10.99 14.57
N LEU A 218 3.52 11.75 13.81
CA LEU A 218 3.62 11.85 12.34
C LEU A 218 4.37 13.09 11.87
N ALA A 219 4.73 14.00 12.77
CA ALA A 219 5.51 15.17 12.41
C ALA A 219 6.87 14.74 11.83
N GLY A 220 7.15 15.16 10.59
CA GLY A 220 8.41 14.82 9.89
C GLY A 220 8.45 13.42 9.27
N VAL A 221 7.45 12.57 9.47
CA VAL A 221 7.38 11.28 8.77
C VAL A 221 7.10 11.53 7.28
N SER A 222 7.92 10.92 6.42
CA SER A 222 7.75 11.01 4.97
C SER A 222 6.41 10.43 4.53
N ARG A 223 5.80 11.02 3.51
CA ARG A 223 4.58 10.48 2.93
C ARG A 223 4.53 10.69 1.41
N TRP A 224 3.78 9.84 0.73
CA TRP A 224 3.61 9.85 -0.72
C TRP A 224 2.14 9.69 -1.08
N PRO A 225 1.64 10.35 -2.13
CA PRO A 225 0.37 9.99 -2.74
C PRO A 225 0.56 8.66 -3.48
N VAL A 226 -0.34 7.73 -3.24
CA VAL A 226 -0.34 6.40 -3.82
C VAL A 226 -1.73 6.13 -4.41
N THR A 227 -1.77 5.52 -5.58
CA THR A 227 -2.98 4.96 -6.17
C THR A 227 -2.73 3.51 -6.55
N ILE A 228 -3.59 2.61 -6.12
CA ILE A 228 -3.56 1.19 -6.46
C ILE A 228 -4.82 0.88 -7.25
N SER A 229 -4.65 0.42 -8.48
CA SER A 229 -5.73 -0.07 -9.35
C SER A 229 -5.73 -1.59 -9.35
N TYR A 230 -6.89 -2.21 -9.17
CA TYR A 230 -7.08 -3.66 -9.12
C TYR A 230 -7.76 -4.13 -10.40
N PHE A 231 -7.16 -5.13 -11.05
CA PHE A 231 -7.66 -5.70 -12.29
C PHE A 231 -7.97 -7.18 -12.08
N GLU A 232 -9.13 -7.61 -12.54
CA GLU A 232 -9.47 -9.03 -12.51
C GLU A 232 -8.62 -9.79 -13.53
N LYS A 233 -7.94 -10.86 -13.09
CA LYS A 233 -7.11 -11.68 -13.96
C LYS A 233 -8.01 -12.47 -14.92
N SER A 234 -8.21 -11.94 -16.12
CA SER A 234 -9.00 -12.60 -17.15
C SER A 234 -8.24 -13.76 -17.78
N LYS A 235 -8.80 -14.97 -17.72
CA LYS A 235 -8.26 -16.15 -18.44
C LYS A 235 -8.40 -16.03 -19.97
N ALA A 236 -9.20 -15.10 -20.49
CA ALA A 236 -9.67 -15.13 -21.88
C ALA A 236 -9.21 -13.96 -22.76
N GLN A 237 -8.64 -12.88 -22.23
CA GLN A 237 -8.43 -11.69 -23.06
C GLN A 237 -7.11 -10.97 -22.77
N LYS A 238 -6.17 -11.08 -23.70
CA LYS A 238 -5.07 -10.12 -23.87
C LYS A 238 -5.63 -8.85 -24.55
N SER A 239 -6.60 -8.17 -23.91
CA SER A 239 -6.97 -6.84 -24.37
C SER A 239 -5.93 -5.85 -23.88
N THR A 240 -5.49 -4.97 -24.74
CA THR A 240 -4.51 -3.91 -24.46
C THR A 240 -5.08 -2.80 -23.55
N GLU A 241 -6.39 -2.81 -23.32
CA GLU A 241 -7.09 -1.84 -22.46
C GLU A 241 -7.97 -2.60 -21.47
N GLN A 242 -7.61 -2.54 -20.19
CA GLN A 242 -8.41 -3.08 -19.10
C GLN A 242 -8.83 -1.93 -18.18
N THR A 243 -10.11 -1.89 -17.85
CA THR A 243 -10.61 -1.01 -16.79
C THR A 243 -10.42 -1.71 -15.44
N PRO A 244 -9.85 -1.05 -14.43
CA PRO A 244 -9.78 -1.64 -13.11
C PRO A 244 -11.18 -1.89 -12.57
N VAL A 245 -11.37 -2.99 -11.85
CA VAL A 245 -12.63 -3.26 -11.14
C VAL A 245 -12.82 -2.31 -9.96
N TYR A 246 -11.70 -1.82 -9.42
CA TYR A 246 -11.66 -0.93 -8.28
C TYR A 246 -10.31 -0.21 -8.23
N ALA A 247 -10.29 1.03 -7.72
CA ALA A 247 -9.03 1.71 -7.42
C ALA A 247 -9.11 2.42 -6.06
N ILE A 248 -8.00 2.42 -5.33
CA ILE A 248 -7.86 3.13 -4.07
C ILE A 248 -6.72 4.14 -4.16
N GLY A 249 -7.02 5.41 -3.85
CA GLY A 249 -6.03 6.47 -3.68
C GLY A 249 -5.89 6.87 -2.22
N PHE A 250 -4.68 7.19 -1.77
CA PHE A 250 -4.42 7.67 -0.42
C PHE A 250 -3.06 8.37 -0.33
N GLU A 251 -2.82 9.09 0.77
CA GLU A 251 -1.48 9.49 1.15
C GLU A 251 -0.94 8.48 2.14
N LEU A 252 0.18 7.81 1.79
CA LEU A 252 0.84 6.78 2.57
C LEU A 252 2.03 7.36 3.30
N TYR A 253 2.03 7.24 4.62
CA TYR A 253 3.19 7.52 5.45
C TYR A 253 4.20 6.36 5.43
N ASP A 254 5.46 6.68 5.65
CA ASP A 254 6.59 5.76 5.69
C ASP A 254 6.49 4.64 6.75
N ASN A 255 5.53 4.75 7.64
CA ASN A 255 5.22 3.80 8.71
C ASN A 255 3.90 3.03 8.51
N GLY A 256 3.32 3.09 7.32
CA GLY A 256 2.11 2.34 6.95
C GLY A 256 0.78 3.04 7.27
N ILE A 257 0.80 4.15 7.99
CA ILE A 257 -0.42 4.93 8.24
C ILE A 257 -0.86 5.60 6.94
N SER A 258 -2.16 5.61 6.66
CA SER A 258 -2.74 6.26 5.48
C SER A 258 -3.72 7.37 5.87
N ARG A 259 -3.96 8.31 4.95
CA ARG A 259 -4.94 9.40 5.07
C ARG A 259 -5.48 9.80 3.70
N ALA A 260 -6.49 10.65 3.69
CA ALA A 260 -7.07 11.22 2.47
C ALA A 260 -7.46 10.13 1.46
N LEU A 261 -8.31 9.19 1.89
CA LEU A 261 -8.74 8.07 1.07
C LEU A 261 -9.62 8.53 -0.10
N SER A 262 -9.45 7.87 -1.23
CA SER A 262 -10.29 7.97 -2.42
C SER A 262 -10.59 6.56 -2.92
N LEU A 263 -11.82 6.12 -2.84
CA LEU A 263 -12.28 4.78 -3.20
C LEU A 263 -13.08 4.91 -4.50
N ASP A 264 -12.50 4.46 -5.60
CA ASP A 264 -13.09 4.58 -6.94
C ASP A 264 -13.76 3.27 -7.33
N TYR A 265 -15.09 3.31 -7.44
CA TYR A 265 -15.95 2.17 -7.82
C TYR A 265 -16.38 2.25 -9.29
N ASN A 266 -15.66 2.95 -10.15
CA ASN A 266 -15.94 3.23 -11.54
C ASN A 266 -17.09 4.23 -11.77
N ASP A 267 -18.28 4.01 -11.24
CA ASP A 267 -19.43 4.89 -11.41
C ASP A 267 -19.40 6.10 -10.47
N PHE A 268 -18.81 5.92 -9.30
CA PHE A 268 -18.68 6.97 -8.28
C PHE A 268 -17.40 6.80 -7.45
N VAL A 269 -16.99 7.88 -6.84
CA VAL A 269 -15.84 7.93 -5.95
C VAL A 269 -16.32 8.29 -4.55
N VAL A 270 -15.87 7.53 -3.55
CA VAL A 270 -16.07 7.83 -2.14
C VAL A 270 -14.79 8.37 -1.54
N THR A 271 -14.87 9.50 -0.87
CA THR A 271 -13.73 10.08 -0.13
C THR A 271 -13.77 9.68 1.33
N GLY A 272 -12.60 9.42 1.92
CA GLY A 272 -12.46 9.10 3.34
C GLY A 272 -11.56 10.10 4.06
N LYS A 273 -12.15 10.88 4.98
CA LYS A 273 -11.41 11.81 5.84
C LYS A 273 -11.01 11.11 7.13
N LEU A 274 -9.71 11.10 7.47
CA LEU A 274 -9.22 10.55 8.73
C LEU A 274 -9.67 11.45 9.90
N THR A 275 -10.63 10.98 10.71
CA THR A 275 -11.22 11.75 11.81
C THR A 275 -10.69 11.37 13.18
N SER A 276 -10.16 10.13 13.33
CA SER A 276 -9.51 9.67 14.55
C SER A 276 -8.28 8.83 14.21
N LEU A 277 -7.22 9.02 14.98
CA LEU A 277 -5.98 8.25 14.85
C LEU A 277 -5.38 8.01 16.24
N GLU A 278 -5.26 6.74 16.59
CA GLU A 278 -4.55 6.26 17.78
C GLU A 278 -3.33 5.46 17.32
N ILE A 279 -2.14 5.97 17.59
CA ILE A 279 -0.89 5.28 17.27
C ILE A 279 -0.47 4.49 18.52
N LYS A 280 -0.49 3.17 18.40
CA LYS A 280 -0.14 2.22 19.47
C LYS A 280 1.39 2.05 19.56
N ASP A 281 1.85 1.47 20.64
CA ASP A 281 3.25 1.12 20.79
C ASP A 281 3.54 -0.22 20.09
N ILE A 282 4.72 -0.31 19.45
CA ILE A 282 5.18 -1.53 18.83
C ILE A 282 5.59 -2.51 19.94
N LYS A 283 4.96 -3.66 19.99
CA LYS A 283 5.34 -4.73 20.92
C LYS A 283 6.69 -5.33 20.49
N PRO A 284 7.59 -5.61 21.44
CA PRO A 284 8.83 -6.32 21.11
C PRO A 284 8.51 -7.71 20.58
N CYS A 285 9.40 -8.24 19.73
CA CYS A 285 9.35 -9.64 19.29
C CYS A 285 9.43 -10.58 20.49
N ARG A 286 8.61 -11.62 20.51
CA ARG A 286 8.61 -12.68 21.54
C ARG A 286 9.45 -13.87 21.13
#